data_5b1795f33973364515eb1a6987b8a399
#
_entry.id   5b1795f33973364515eb1a6987b8a399
#
_cell.length_a   1.000
_cell.length_b   1.000
_cell.length_c   1.000
_cell.angle_alpha   90.00
_cell.angle_beta   90.00
_cell.angle_gamma   90.00
#
_symmetry.space_group_name_H-M   'P 1'
#
loop_
_entity.id
_entity.type
_entity.pdbx_description
1 polymer ?
#
loop_
_entity_poly.entity_id
_entity_poly.type
_entity_poly.pdbx_seq_one_letter_code
_entity_poly.pdbx_strand_id
1 'polypeptide(L)'
;IKSKTQLRTLYKNPDEMSVKKSLPKLDKHLKHFINLSPFLVLSTVRDDGFCDASPRGDAPGFVRILDDNNLFLPDRPGNNRLDSLTNIIKNPGIGLLFMIPGLDMTLRANGKAHIVSDITLLEPSMVNKRIPKSGLKIKINECYIHCGKAIRRSKIWSNEMHIKKGAFPSIGKIIKDQLAPPGMTVEEIGRAHV
;
A
#
# COMPACT_ATOMS: atom_id res chain seq x y z
N ILE A 1 -20.55 -0.48 -20.82
CA ILE A 1 -19.39 -0.93 -21.61
C ILE A 1 -19.05 -2.34 -21.17
N LYS A 2 -19.14 -3.30 -22.11
CA LYS A 2 -18.97 -4.74 -21.79
C LYS A 2 -17.77 -5.37 -22.52
N SER A 3 -17.05 -4.60 -23.34
CA SER A 3 -15.89 -5.11 -24.08
C SER A 3 -14.78 -4.07 -24.19
N LYS A 4 -13.54 -4.57 -24.41
CA LYS A 4 -12.38 -3.71 -24.70
C LYS A 4 -12.57 -2.89 -25.97
N THR A 5 -13.25 -3.43 -26.98
CA THR A 5 -13.58 -2.72 -28.22
C THR A 5 -14.49 -1.54 -27.95
N GLN A 6 -15.58 -1.73 -27.20
CA GLN A 6 -16.46 -0.63 -26.80
C GLN A 6 -15.72 0.44 -25.97
N LEU A 7 -14.80 0.03 -25.07
CA LEU A 7 -13.99 0.99 -24.34
C LEU A 7 -13.11 1.84 -25.27
N ARG A 8 -12.56 1.24 -26.32
CA ARG A 8 -11.70 1.92 -27.29
C ARG A 8 -12.45 2.86 -28.25
N THR A 9 -13.78 2.79 -28.35
CA THR A 9 -14.55 3.83 -29.07
C THR A 9 -14.56 5.17 -28.29
N LEU A 10 -14.37 5.14 -26.98
CA LEU A 10 -14.35 6.34 -26.13
C LEU A 10 -12.93 6.85 -25.85
N TYR A 11 -11.94 5.97 -25.83
CA TYR A 11 -10.57 6.31 -25.45
C TYR A 11 -9.58 5.93 -26.54
N LYS A 12 -8.69 6.86 -26.86
CA LYS A 12 -7.55 6.60 -27.76
C LYS A 12 -6.64 5.49 -27.21
N ASN A 13 -5.84 4.90 -28.06
CA ASN A 13 -4.77 4.02 -27.62
C ASN A 13 -3.73 4.80 -26.81
N PRO A 14 -3.10 4.16 -25.83
CA PRO A 14 -2.00 4.80 -25.11
C PRO A 14 -0.85 5.10 -26.08
N ASP A 15 -0.11 6.18 -25.80
CA ASP A 15 1.13 6.44 -26.51
C ASP A 15 2.19 5.38 -26.20
N GLU A 16 3.14 5.22 -27.09
CA GLU A 16 4.17 4.19 -27.01
C GLU A 16 5.05 4.32 -25.75
N MET A 17 5.37 5.56 -25.34
CA MET A 17 6.15 5.83 -24.13
C MET A 17 5.39 5.40 -22.86
N SER A 18 4.08 5.61 -22.81
CA SER A 18 3.24 5.19 -21.70
C SER A 18 3.19 3.66 -21.52
N VAL A 19 3.40 2.91 -22.59
CA VAL A 19 3.50 1.44 -22.54
C VAL A 19 4.92 1.00 -22.18
N LYS A 20 5.93 1.54 -22.88
CA LYS A 20 7.35 1.13 -22.71
C LYS A 20 7.96 1.47 -21.37
N LYS A 21 7.41 2.44 -20.62
CA LYS A 21 7.92 2.78 -19.28
C LYS A 21 7.71 1.69 -18.23
N SER A 22 6.86 0.69 -18.50
CA SER A 22 6.68 -0.47 -17.61
C SER A 22 7.89 -1.40 -17.74
N LEU A 23 8.66 -1.52 -16.66
CA LEU A 23 9.87 -2.30 -16.58
C LEU A 23 9.63 -3.61 -15.84
N PRO A 24 10.28 -4.73 -16.22
CA PRO A 24 10.16 -6.01 -15.53
C PRO A 24 11.00 -6.09 -14.24
N LYS A 25 11.82 -5.07 -13.96
CA LYS A 25 12.71 -5.00 -12.80
C LYS A 25 12.98 -3.55 -12.39
N LEU A 26 13.48 -3.37 -11.18
CA LEU A 26 13.84 -2.06 -10.63
C LEU A 26 15.11 -1.52 -11.29
N ASP A 27 15.04 -0.30 -11.77
CA ASP A 27 16.21 0.51 -12.12
C ASP A 27 16.66 1.37 -10.91
N LYS A 28 17.73 2.16 -11.11
CA LYS A 28 18.28 3.03 -10.07
C LYS A 28 17.26 4.07 -9.56
N HIS A 29 16.38 4.58 -10.42
CA HIS A 29 15.40 5.61 -10.06
C HIS A 29 14.24 5.03 -9.25
N LEU A 30 13.73 3.86 -9.64
CA LEU A 30 12.69 3.15 -8.92
C LEU A 30 13.16 2.70 -7.53
N LYS A 31 14.42 2.21 -7.43
CA LYS A 31 15.05 1.89 -6.14
C LYS A 31 15.16 3.14 -5.25
N HIS A 32 15.58 4.26 -5.81
CA HIS A 32 15.68 5.53 -5.07
C HIS A 32 14.31 5.98 -4.56
N PHE A 33 13.26 5.86 -5.40
CA PHE A 33 11.89 6.18 -5.00
C PHE A 33 11.42 5.31 -3.82
N ILE A 34 11.65 3.99 -3.86
CA ILE A 34 11.30 3.07 -2.77
C ILE A 34 12.01 3.46 -1.47
N ASN A 35 13.30 3.79 -1.54
CA ASN A 35 14.09 4.18 -0.37
C ASN A 35 13.64 5.49 0.27
N LEU A 36 13.02 6.39 -0.50
CA LEU A 36 12.46 7.65 0.01
C LEU A 36 11.00 7.52 0.47
N SER A 37 10.31 6.44 0.13
CA SER A 37 8.90 6.29 0.43
C SER A 37 8.66 5.82 1.85
N PRO A 38 7.91 6.58 2.68
CA PRO A 38 7.47 6.16 4.00
C PRO A 38 6.12 5.43 3.98
N PHE A 39 5.45 5.37 2.82
CA PHE A 39 4.07 4.90 2.73
C PHE A 39 3.78 4.21 1.40
N LEU A 40 2.98 3.17 1.46
CA LEU A 40 2.41 2.53 0.29
C LEU A 40 1.00 2.00 0.57
N VAL A 41 0.25 1.76 -0.49
CA VAL A 41 -0.97 0.95 -0.47
C VAL A 41 -0.63 -0.43 -1.03
N LEU A 42 -0.90 -1.48 -0.25
CA LEU A 42 -0.84 -2.88 -0.68
C LEU A 42 -2.24 -3.31 -1.12
N SER A 43 -2.37 -3.72 -2.37
CA SER A 43 -3.60 -4.30 -2.91
C SER A 43 -3.46 -5.81 -3.05
N THR A 44 -4.47 -6.54 -2.59
CA THR A 44 -4.58 -8.00 -2.68
C THR A 44 -5.95 -8.39 -3.21
N VAL A 45 -6.14 -9.65 -3.58
CA VAL A 45 -7.42 -10.16 -4.09
C VAL A 45 -7.84 -11.35 -3.24
N ARG A 46 -9.05 -11.28 -2.72
CA ARG A 46 -9.68 -12.36 -1.97
C ARG A 46 -10.02 -13.55 -2.88
N ASP A 47 -10.27 -14.71 -2.30
CA ASP A 47 -10.69 -15.92 -3.04
C ASP A 47 -12.06 -15.76 -3.70
N ASP A 48 -12.95 -14.90 -3.16
CA ASP A 48 -14.24 -14.54 -3.75
C ASP A 48 -14.13 -13.48 -4.88
N GLY A 49 -12.89 -13.05 -5.23
CA GLY A 49 -12.62 -12.10 -6.30
C GLY A 49 -12.69 -10.62 -5.91
N PHE A 50 -13.10 -10.29 -4.68
CA PHE A 50 -13.07 -8.90 -4.22
C PHE A 50 -11.64 -8.42 -3.93
N CYS A 51 -11.36 -7.16 -4.26
CA CYS A 51 -10.09 -6.53 -3.97
C CYS A 51 -10.05 -5.98 -2.55
N ASP A 52 -8.87 -6.07 -1.93
CA ASP A 52 -8.55 -5.44 -0.66
C ASP A 52 -7.41 -4.44 -0.86
N ALA A 53 -7.45 -3.32 -0.15
CA ALA A 53 -6.45 -2.27 -0.18
C ALA A 53 -6.06 -1.87 1.24
N SER A 54 -4.80 -2.11 1.60
CA SER A 54 -4.30 -1.92 2.96
C SER A 54 -3.18 -0.88 2.98
N PRO A 55 -3.26 0.18 3.81
CA PRO A 55 -2.16 1.11 4.00
C PRO A 55 -1.00 0.43 4.75
N ARG A 56 0.22 0.70 4.32
CA ARG A 56 1.46 0.26 4.96
C ARG A 56 2.38 1.46 5.09
N GLY A 57 2.95 1.67 6.26
CA GLY A 57 3.79 2.83 6.49
C GLY A 57 4.76 2.62 7.64
N ASP A 58 5.94 3.25 7.52
CA ASP A 58 7.00 3.30 8.51
C ASP A 58 8.03 4.37 8.07
N ALA A 59 9.19 4.44 8.68
CA ALA A 59 10.27 5.31 8.23
C ALA A 59 10.61 5.07 6.74
N PRO A 60 11.05 6.09 5.98
CA PRO A 60 11.48 5.91 4.60
C PRO A 60 12.47 4.75 4.44
N GLY A 61 12.30 3.94 3.40
CA GLY A 61 13.11 2.75 3.15
C GLY A 61 12.68 1.50 3.95
N PHE A 62 11.53 1.51 4.62
CA PHE A 62 11.02 0.34 5.34
C PHE A 62 10.76 -0.87 4.44
N VAL A 63 10.47 -0.64 3.16
CA VAL A 63 10.44 -1.70 2.15
C VAL A 63 11.86 -1.91 1.66
N ARG A 64 12.44 -3.05 1.98
CA ARG A 64 13.82 -3.37 1.62
C ARG A 64 13.90 -3.90 0.18
N ILE A 65 14.89 -3.43 -0.54
CA ILE A 65 15.24 -3.91 -1.87
C ILE A 65 16.23 -5.06 -1.68
N LEU A 66 15.83 -6.28 -2.01
CA LEU A 66 16.71 -7.45 -1.91
C LEU A 66 17.64 -7.56 -3.14
N ASP A 67 17.09 -7.27 -4.31
CA ASP A 67 17.79 -7.20 -5.60
C ASP A 67 16.93 -6.43 -6.63
N ASP A 68 17.27 -6.49 -7.92
CA ASP A 68 16.53 -5.79 -8.98
C ASP A 68 15.09 -6.29 -9.17
N ASN A 69 14.80 -7.52 -8.75
CA ASN A 69 13.51 -8.18 -8.96
C ASN A 69 12.73 -8.44 -7.68
N ASN A 70 13.36 -8.29 -6.52
CA ASN A 70 12.76 -8.70 -5.26
C ASN A 70 12.76 -7.60 -4.21
N LEU A 71 11.59 -7.45 -3.56
CA LEU A 71 11.38 -6.58 -2.41
C LEU A 71 11.06 -7.41 -1.17
N PHE A 72 11.29 -6.82 -0.01
CA PHE A 72 10.83 -7.32 1.28
C PHE A 72 10.04 -6.24 2.01
N LEU A 73 8.76 -6.54 2.30
CA LEU A 73 7.88 -5.69 3.08
C LEU A 73 7.66 -6.34 4.46
N PRO A 74 8.23 -5.78 5.56
CA PRO A 74 8.02 -6.31 6.90
C PRO A 74 6.57 -6.11 7.33
N ASP A 75 5.99 -7.11 8.01
CA ASP A 75 4.70 -6.94 8.67
C ASP A 75 4.87 -6.17 9.98
N ARG A 76 4.07 -5.11 10.16
CA ARG A 76 4.08 -4.30 11.37
C ARG A 76 2.89 -4.66 12.27
N PRO A 77 3.01 -4.52 13.59
CA PRO A 77 1.89 -4.76 14.49
C PRO A 77 0.65 -3.97 14.08
N GLY A 78 -0.49 -4.64 14.09
CA GLY A 78 -1.79 -4.08 13.73
C GLY A 78 -2.90 -4.76 14.53
N ASN A 79 -4.13 -4.72 14.00
CA ASN A 79 -5.34 -5.26 14.65
C ASN A 79 -5.50 -6.79 14.56
N ASN A 80 -4.53 -7.51 14.02
CA ASN A 80 -4.53 -8.96 13.79
C ASN A 80 -5.66 -9.50 12.88
N ARG A 81 -6.29 -8.66 12.07
CA ARG A 81 -7.27 -9.16 11.06
C ARG A 81 -6.60 -10.00 9.99
N LEU A 82 -5.36 -9.66 9.61
CA LEU A 82 -4.52 -10.40 8.67
C LEU A 82 -5.12 -10.57 7.25
N ASP A 83 -6.06 -9.71 6.86
CA ASP A 83 -6.80 -9.83 5.60
C ASP A 83 -5.86 -9.98 4.39
N SER A 84 -4.88 -9.05 4.24
CA SER A 84 -3.92 -9.11 3.13
C SER A 84 -3.06 -10.38 3.15
N LEU A 85 -2.63 -10.86 4.33
CA LEU A 85 -1.84 -12.08 4.44
C LEU A 85 -2.68 -13.31 4.07
N THR A 86 -3.92 -13.37 4.56
CA THR A 86 -4.87 -14.44 4.21
C THR A 86 -5.14 -14.47 2.71
N ASN A 87 -5.33 -13.31 2.08
CA ASN A 87 -5.52 -13.21 0.64
C ASN A 87 -4.31 -13.75 -0.13
N ILE A 88 -3.08 -13.38 0.29
CA ILE A 88 -1.84 -13.80 -0.37
C ILE A 88 -1.62 -15.31 -0.30
N ILE A 89 -2.06 -15.99 0.76
CA ILE A 89 -1.99 -17.46 0.86
C ILE A 89 -2.80 -18.11 -0.27
N LYS A 90 -3.94 -17.53 -0.62
CA LYS A 90 -4.85 -18.03 -1.67
C LYS A 90 -4.47 -17.52 -3.05
N ASN A 91 -4.17 -16.24 -3.15
CA ASN A 91 -3.81 -15.55 -4.39
C ASN A 91 -2.57 -14.70 -4.18
N PRO A 92 -1.40 -15.13 -4.64
CA PRO A 92 -0.14 -14.40 -4.42
C PRO A 92 -0.02 -13.09 -5.22
N GLY A 93 -0.95 -12.81 -6.14
CA GLY A 93 -0.95 -11.57 -6.95
C GLY A 93 -1.18 -10.34 -6.10
N ILE A 94 -0.27 -9.35 -6.20
CA ILE A 94 -0.35 -8.10 -5.45
C ILE A 94 -0.06 -6.88 -6.31
N GLY A 95 -0.56 -5.73 -5.85
CA GLY A 95 -0.17 -4.41 -6.34
C GLY A 95 0.32 -3.53 -5.20
N LEU A 96 1.41 -2.79 -5.47
CA LEU A 96 1.96 -1.79 -4.56
C LEU A 96 1.88 -0.41 -5.20
N LEU A 97 1.38 0.57 -4.45
CA LEU A 97 1.40 1.97 -4.86
C LEU A 97 2.16 2.78 -3.81
N PHE A 98 3.42 3.08 -4.09
CA PHE A 98 4.28 3.89 -3.22
C PHE A 98 4.01 5.37 -3.40
N MET A 99 4.06 6.10 -2.29
CA MET A 99 3.88 7.54 -2.23
C MET A 99 4.95 8.19 -1.36
N ILE A 100 5.38 9.38 -1.77
CA ILE A 100 6.32 10.23 -1.02
C ILE A 100 5.60 11.55 -0.75
N PRO A 101 5.41 11.96 0.52
CA PRO A 101 4.80 13.25 0.84
C PRO A 101 5.52 14.40 0.14
N GLY A 102 4.77 15.29 -0.50
CA GLY A 102 5.31 16.42 -1.24
C GLY A 102 5.74 16.10 -2.68
N LEU A 103 5.79 14.83 -3.10
CA LEU A 103 6.07 14.45 -4.47
C LEU A 103 4.78 14.05 -5.20
N ASP A 104 4.50 14.68 -6.34
CA ASP A 104 3.27 14.40 -7.09
C ASP A 104 3.26 13.00 -7.75
N MET A 105 4.43 12.51 -8.15
CA MET A 105 4.53 11.19 -8.77
C MET A 105 4.32 10.08 -7.74
N THR A 106 3.82 8.93 -8.21
CA THR A 106 3.74 7.69 -7.44
C THR A 106 4.49 6.59 -8.17
N LEU A 107 4.92 5.55 -7.45
CA LEU A 107 5.51 4.36 -8.06
C LEU A 107 4.55 3.20 -7.91
N ARG A 108 4.26 2.51 -9.02
CA ARG A 108 3.52 1.25 -9.01
C ARG A 108 4.48 0.10 -9.20
N ALA A 109 4.32 -0.94 -8.39
CA ALA A 109 4.99 -2.23 -8.59
C ALA A 109 3.95 -3.34 -8.41
N ASN A 110 3.81 -4.19 -9.42
CA ASN A 110 2.93 -5.35 -9.40
C ASN A 110 3.78 -6.63 -9.41
N GLY A 111 3.31 -7.66 -8.74
CA GLY A 111 4.06 -8.90 -8.65
C GLY A 111 3.35 -9.99 -7.89
N LYS A 112 4.14 -10.94 -7.40
CA LYS A 112 3.67 -12.03 -6.55
C LYS A 112 4.38 -11.98 -5.21
N ALA A 113 3.62 -12.15 -4.12
CA ALA A 113 4.13 -12.16 -2.77
C ALA A 113 4.02 -13.53 -2.12
N HIS A 114 4.97 -13.84 -1.24
CA HIS A 114 4.94 -14.98 -0.33
C HIS A 114 5.22 -14.49 1.09
N ILE A 115 4.48 -15.04 2.05
CA ILE A 115 4.71 -14.76 3.48
C ILE A 115 5.95 -15.54 3.91
N VAL A 116 6.87 -14.87 4.59
CA VAL A 116 8.10 -15.46 5.12
C VAL A 116 8.27 -15.10 6.59
N SER A 117 8.84 -16.06 7.34
CA SER A 117 9.18 -15.92 8.77
C SER A 117 10.67 -16.18 9.04
N ASP A 118 11.51 -16.18 7.99
CA ASP A 118 12.95 -16.37 8.10
C ASP A 118 13.60 -15.19 8.85
N ILE A 119 14.25 -15.48 9.96
CA ILE A 119 14.88 -14.50 10.84
C ILE A 119 15.92 -13.64 10.12
N THR A 120 16.65 -14.20 9.16
CA THR A 120 17.68 -13.49 8.39
C THR A 120 17.10 -12.38 7.52
N LEU A 121 15.85 -12.54 7.09
CA LEU A 121 15.09 -11.52 6.37
C LEU A 121 14.40 -10.53 7.32
N LEU A 122 13.99 -10.97 8.50
CA LEU A 122 13.20 -10.18 9.44
C LEU A 122 14.06 -9.24 10.29
N GLU A 123 15.19 -9.74 10.81
CA GLU A 123 16.05 -9.02 11.75
C GLU A 123 16.50 -7.63 11.24
N PRO A 124 16.94 -7.46 9.97
CA PRO A 124 17.30 -6.15 9.45
C PRO A 124 16.15 -5.14 9.37
N SER A 125 14.90 -5.58 9.60
CA SER A 125 13.69 -4.75 9.66
C SER A 125 13.20 -4.53 11.09
N MET A 126 14.04 -4.76 12.09
CA MET A 126 13.74 -4.54 13.51
C MET A 126 13.49 -3.06 13.78
N VAL A 127 12.44 -2.76 14.55
CA VAL A 127 12.12 -1.41 15.04
C VAL A 127 11.85 -1.47 16.54
N ASN A 128 12.39 -0.53 17.30
CA ASN A 128 12.23 -0.46 18.76
C ASN A 128 12.53 -1.80 19.47
N LYS A 129 13.61 -2.47 19.07
CA LYS A 129 14.03 -3.80 19.59
C LYS A 129 13.01 -4.92 19.35
N ARG A 130 12.07 -4.73 18.43
CA ARG A 130 11.07 -5.74 18.04
C ARG A 130 11.29 -6.19 16.62
N ILE A 131 11.59 -7.45 16.41
CA ILE A 131 11.67 -8.07 15.10
C ILE A 131 10.24 -8.36 14.62
N PRO A 132 9.90 -8.08 13.35
CA PRO A 132 8.61 -8.46 12.78
C PRO A 132 8.37 -9.97 12.90
N LYS A 133 7.12 -10.39 13.13
CA LYS A 133 6.77 -11.83 13.17
C LYS A 133 6.85 -12.50 11.81
N SER A 134 6.60 -11.72 10.75
CA SER A 134 6.61 -12.15 9.36
C SER A 134 6.87 -10.98 8.42
N GLY A 135 6.98 -11.24 7.14
CA GLY A 135 7.03 -10.25 6.10
C GLY A 135 6.66 -10.85 4.75
N LEU A 136 6.53 -10.00 3.76
CA LEU A 136 6.24 -10.39 2.40
C LEU A 136 7.53 -10.32 1.56
N LYS A 137 7.99 -11.47 1.04
CA LYS A 137 8.95 -11.50 -0.05
C LYS A 137 8.20 -11.38 -1.36
N ILE A 138 8.51 -10.34 -2.13
CA ILE A 138 7.73 -9.94 -3.30
C ILE A 138 8.63 -10.03 -4.53
N LYS A 139 8.23 -10.85 -5.50
CA LYS A 139 8.84 -10.90 -6.83
C LYS A 139 8.10 -9.94 -7.75
N ILE A 140 8.80 -8.95 -8.29
CA ILE A 140 8.27 -7.95 -9.21
C ILE A 140 8.06 -8.57 -10.60
N ASN A 141 6.91 -8.30 -11.20
CA ASN A 141 6.59 -8.61 -12.59
C ASN A 141 6.62 -7.36 -13.46
N GLU A 142 6.17 -6.23 -12.92
CA GLU A 142 6.24 -4.93 -13.60
C GLU A 142 6.34 -3.79 -12.58
N CYS A 143 7.04 -2.73 -12.94
CA CYS A 143 7.13 -1.53 -12.13
C CYS A 143 7.35 -0.29 -12.99
N TYR A 144 6.80 0.85 -12.57
CA TYR A 144 6.94 2.13 -13.28
C TYR A 144 6.50 3.32 -12.44
N ILE A 145 7.03 4.51 -12.80
CA ILE A 145 6.53 5.77 -12.26
C ILE A 145 5.18 6.10 -12.89
N HIS A 146 4.19 6.29 -12.03
CA HIS A 146 2.85 6.72 -12.41
C HIS A 146 2.78 8.26 -12.41
N CYS A 147 2.02 8.82 -13.35
CA CYS A 147 1.92 10.28 -13.49
C CYS A 147 1.25 10.92 -12.26
N GLY A 148 1.69 12.13 -11.93
CA GLY A 148 1.19 12.93 -10.80
C GLY A 148 -0.14 13.64 -11.00
N LYS A 149 -0.88 13.36 -12.09
CA LYS A 149 -2.11 14.11 -12.42
C LYS A 149 -3.18 14.04 -11.34
N ALA A 150 -3.35 12.88 -10.69
CA ALA A 150 -4.33 12.71 -9.62
C ALA A 150 -3.93 13.49 -8.37
N ILE A 151 -2.66 13.37 -7.95
CA ILE A 151 -2.11 14.08 -6.79
C ILE A 151 -2.22 15.60 -6.98
N ARG A 152 -1.83 16.11 -8.17
CA ARG A 152 -1.95 17.54 -8.49
C ARG A 152 -3.39 18.04 -8.50
N ARG A 153 -4.31 17.29 -9.10
CA ARG A 153 -5.73 17.70 -9.13
C ARG A 153 -6.36 17.71 -7.74
N SER A 154 -6.02 16.75 -6.89
CA SER A 154 -6.53 16.67 -5.52
C SER A 154 -5.83 17.64 -4.57
N LYS A 155 -4.68 18.21 -4.95
CA LYS A 155 -3.83 19.05 -4.09
C LYS A 155 -3.50 18.39 -2.74
N ILE A 156 -3.48 17.04 -2.67
CA ILE A 156 -3.45 16.27 -1.41
C ILE A 156 -2.28 16.64 -0.50
N TRP A 157 -1.18 17.15 -1.07
CA TRP A 157 0.00 17.62 -0.32
C TRP A 157 -0.07 19.09 0.10
N SER A 158 -1.13 19.83 -0.32
CA SER A 158 -1.28 21.23 0.06
C SER A 158 -1.85 21.36 1.46
N ASN A 159 -1.34 22.30 2.23
CA ASN A 159 -1.89 22.66 3.55
C ASN A 159 -3.35 23.09 3.48
N GLU A 160 -3.80 23.66 2.35
CA GLU A 160 -5.20 24.04 2.12
C GLU A 160 -6.16 22.86 2.23
N MET A 161 -5.66 21.63 1.95
CA MET A 161 -6.48 20.41 2.00
C MET A 161 -6.50 19.76 3.37
N HIS A 162 -5.75 20.28 4.34
CA HIS A 162 -5.82 19.78 5.71
C HIS A 162 -7.18 20.09 6.33
N ILE A 163 -7.88 19.08 6.81
CA ILE A 163 -9.15 19.26 7.49
C ILE A 163 -8.95 19.97 8.84
N LYS A 164 -9.89 20.81 9.22
CA LYS A 164 -9.89 21.45 10.54
C LYS A 164 -10.05 20.39 11.64
N LYS A 165 -9.42 20.62 12.79
CA LYS A 165 -9.60 19.77 13.97
C LYS A 165 -11.10 19.68 14.32
N GLY A 166 -11.61 18.46 14.47
CA GLY A 166 -13.03 18.20 14.75
C GLY A 166 -13.95 18.14 13.53
N ALA A 167 -13.47 18.39 12.31
CA ALA A 167 -14.26 18.24 11.09
C ALA A 167 -14.64 16.79 10.77
N PHE A 168 -13.93 15.81 11.34
CA PHE A 168 -14.25 14.40 11.24
C PHE A 168 -14.36 13.79 12.64
N PRO A 169 -15.36 12.93 12.91
CA PRO A 169 -15.53 12.33 14.22
C PRO A 169 -14.36 11.42 14.61
N SER A 170 -14.11 11.26 15.92
CA SER A 170 -13.10 10.32 16.41
C SER A 170 -13.46 8.89 16.08
N ILE A 171 -12.44 8.01 15.97
CA ILE A 171 -12.64 6.58 15.72
C ILE A 171 -13.55 5.93 16.78
N GLY A 172 -13.42 6.32 18.04
CA GLY A 172 -14.28 5.83 19.12
C GLY A 172 -15.74 6.20 18.91
N LYS A 173 -16.04 7.44 18.44
CA LYS A 173 -17.40 7.84 18.11
C LYS A 173 -17.95 7.05 16.91
N ILE A 174 -17.17 6.88 15.86
CA ILE A 174 -17.59 6.13 14.67
C ILE A 174 -17.97 4.70 15.05
N ILE A 175 -17.10 4.00 15.80
CA ILE A 175 -17.35 2.63 16.23
C ILE A 175 -18.57 2.54 17.14
N LYS A 176 -18.73 3.49 18.06
CA LYS A 176 -19.92 3.54 18.94
C LYS A 176 -21.21 3.68 18.12
N ASP A 177 -21.22 4.58 17.12
CA ASP A 177 -22.40 4.82 16.29
C ASP A 177 -22.72 3.60 15.39
N GLN A 178 -21.71 2.87 14.90
CA GLN A 178 -21.87 1.73 13.99
C GLN A 178 -22.17 0.41 14.68
N LEU A 179 -21.52 0.14 15.81
CA LEU A 179 -21.56 -1.16 16.47
C LEU A 179 -22.37 -1.16 17.77
N ALA A 180 -22.69 0.04 18.32
CA ALA A 180 -23.41 0.21 19.58
C ALA A 180 -22.95 -0.76 20.70
N PRO A 181 -21.65 -0.89 21.00
CA PRO A 181 -21.16 -1.84 21.99
C PRO A 181 -21.73 -1.48 23.36
N PRO A 182 -22.43 -2.41 24.05
CA PRO A 182 -23.08 -2.11 25.31
C PRO A 182 -22.05 -1.77 26.41
N GLY A 183 -22.34 -0.71 27.20
CA GLY A 183 -21.54 -0.36 28.38
C GLY A 183 -20.19 0.30 28.12
N MET A 184 -19.76 0.52 26.88
CA MET A 184 -18.48 1.18 26.57
C MET A 184 -18.63 2.65 26.26
N THR A 185 -17.73 3.48 26.78
CA THR A 185 -17.61 4.90 26.44
C THR A 185 -16.86 5.10 25.12
N VAL A 186 -16.99 6.29 24.53
CA VAL A 186 -16.26 6.67 23.29
C VAL A 186 -14.75 6.61 23.51
N GLU A 187 -14.28 7.02 24.70
CA GLU A 187 -12.87 7.05 25.08
C GLU A 187 -12.29 5.64 25.24
N GLU A 188 -13.04 4.70 25.81
CA GLU A 188 -12.62 3.29 25.97
C GLU A 188 -12.51 2.60 24.61
N ILE A 189 -13.50 2.81 23.73
CA ILE A 189 -13.49 2.29 22.37
C ILE A 189 -12.31 2.87 21.60
N GLY A 190 -12.08 4.19 21.72
CA GLY A 190 -10.96 4.86 21.06
C GLY A 190 -9.60 4.29 21.44
N ARG A 191 -9.37 4.06 22.74
CA ARG A 191 -8.11 3.48 23.26
C ARG A 191 -7.84 2.04 22.80
N ALA A 192 -8.87 1.26 22.56
CA ALA A 192 -8.73 -0.11 22.06
C ALA A 192 -8.33 -0.20 20.57
N HIS A 193 -8.39 0.92 19.82
CA HIS A 193 -8.18 0.96 18.36
C HIS A 193 -6.96 1.79 17.92
N VAL A 194 -6.15 2.32 18.83
CA VAL A 194 -4.92 3.08 18.55
C VAL A 194 -3.66 2.28 18.78
#